data_46acd32c5efe91b7d712dd2a00cd90af
#
_entry.id   46acd32c5efe91b7d712dd2a00cd90af
#
_cell.length_a   1.000
_cell.length_b   1.000
_cell.length_c   1.000
_cell.angle_alpha   90.00
_cell.angle_beta   90.00
_cell.angle_gamma   90.00
#
_symmetry.space_group_name_H-M   'P 1'
#
loop_
_entity.id
_entity.type
_entity.pdbx_description
1 polymer ?
#
loop_
_entity_poly.entity_id
_entity_poly.type
_entity_poly.pdbx_seq_one_letter_code
_entity_poly.pdbx_strand_id
1 'polypeptide(L)'
;MPRVPLSSALLLAPLAYAIHHAEEHLLFNFRAWRLKYFPDNNALSTEAILVILTVVGLVYILLHATVRTRVSAWVALLFLMATQVHNAIFHIGGTLVFSDFSPGLITAIVLYLPVNGLIARSALAEGLVTPRQLGLLFIGGGILFWAFEYLGPVVLLVTVPATWAWALASGRRRTQENNEVTHA
;
A
#
# COMPACT_ATOMS: atom_id res chain seq x y z
N MET A 1 -16.07 0.38 21.19
CA MET A 1 -14.82 -0.32 20.88
C MET A 1 -13.65 0.65 20.99
N PRO A 2 -12.53 0.30 21.62
CA PRO A 2 -11.35 1.16 21.65
C PRO A 2 -10.89 1.49 20.24
N ARG A 3 -10.50 2.73 20.00
CA ARG A 3 -10.02 3.17 18.68
C ARG A 3 -8.58 2.70 18.52
N VAL A 4 -8.29 1.96 17.45
CA VAL A 4 -6.92 1.58 17.09
C VAL A 4 -6.27 2.78 16.40
N PRO A 5 -5.14 3.32 16.89
CA PRO A 5 -4.42 4.38 16.21
C PRO A 5 -3.95 3.97 14.82
N LEU A 6 -3.93 4.92 13.86
CA LEU A 6 -3.46 4.63 12.50
C LEU A 6 -2.04 4.05 12.51
N SER A 7 -1.13 4.62 13.30
CA SER A 7 0.25 4.13 13.42
C SER A 7 0.34 2.67 13.85
N SER A 8 -0.56 2.23 14.73
CA SER A 8 -0.64 0.83 15.16
C SER A 8 -1.28 -0.07 14.10
N ALA A 9 -2.34 0.41 13.45
CA ALA A 9 -3.02 -0.33 12.39
C ALA A 9 -2.09 -0.57 11.18
N LEU A 10 -1.26 0.41 10.83
CA LEU A 10 -0.29 0.30 9.74
C LEU A 10 0.73 -0.82 9.93
N LEU A 11 1.06 -1.20 11.18
CA LEU A 11 2.00 -2.31 11.46
C LEU A 11 1.47 -3.68 11.01
N LEU A 12 0.16 -3.81 10.80
CA LEU A 12 -0.44 -5.05 10.28
C LEU A 12 -0.19 -5.24 8.78
N ALA A 13 0.07 -4.16 8.04
CA ALA A 13 0.22 -4.22 6.59
C ALA A 13 1.43 -5.05 6.12
N PRO A 14 2.66 -4.88 6.66
CA PRO A 14 3.80 -5.74 6.28
C PRO A 14 3.59 -7.20 6.65
N LEU A 15 2.92 -7.49 7.79
CA LEU A 15 2.61 -8.86 8.19
C LEU A 15 1.61 -9.50 7.21
N ALA A 16 0.54 -8.78 6.86
CA ALA A 16 -0.43 -9.23 5.87
C ALA A 16 0.25 -9.47 4.51
N TYR A 17 1.18 -8.60 4.10
CA TYR A 17 1.95 -8.75 2.88
C TYR A 17 2.84 -10.00 2.90
N ALA A 18 3.57 -10.24 3.98
CA ALA A 18 4.43 -11.43 4.10
C ALA A 18 3.64 -12.74 4.04
N ILE A 19 2.47 -12.80 4.70
CA ILE A 19 1.60 -13.99 4.68
C ILE A 19 0.99 -14.18 3.28
N HIS A 20 0.56 -13.10 2.63
CA HIS A 20 0.04 -13.14 1.27
C HIS A 20 1.10 -13.64 0.27
N HIS A 21 2.31 -13.10 0.35
CA HIS A 21 3.43 -13.54 -0.49
C HIS A 21 3.78 -15.02 -0.25
N ALA A 22 3.67 -15.51 1.00
CA ALA A 22 3.84 -16.93 1.29
C ALA A 22 2.77 -17.80 0.62
N GLU A 23 1.51 -17.37 0.59
CA GLU A 23 0.47 -18.06 -0.18
C GLU A 23 0.82 -18.11 -1.67
N GLU A 24 1.18 -16.96 -2.25
CA GLU A 24 1.49 -16.85 -3.68
C GLU A 24 2.65 -17.74 -4.14
N HIS A 25 3.70 -17.87 -3.32
CA HIS A 25 4.98 -18.41 -3.79
C HIS A 25 5.51 -19.62 -3.01
N LEU A 26 5.04 -19.86 -1.77
CA LEU A 26 5.41 -21.06 -0.99
C LEU A 26 4.34 -22.14 -1.07
N LEU A 27 3.05 -21.76 -1.03
CA LEU A 27 1.95 -22.73 -1.10
C LEU A 27 1.51 -22.98 -2.53
N PHE A 28 1.59 -21.96 -3.37
CA PHE A 28 1.20 -22.01 -4.78
C PHE A 28 2.33 -21.45 -5.67
N ASN A 29 2.09 -21.35 -6.99
CA ASN A 29 3.01 -20.74 -7.93
C ASN A 29 2.32 -19.62 -8.70
N PHE A 30 2.21 -18.45 -8.08
CA PHE A 30 1.59 -17.26 -8.67
C PHE A 30 2.25 -16.86 -9.99
N ARG A 31 3.59 -16.93 -10.10
CA ARG A 31 4.29 -16.58 -11.33
C ARG A 31 3.86 -17.47 -12.50
N ALA A 32 3.76 -18.77 -12.29
CA ALA A 32 3.30 -19.69 -13.33
C ALA A 32 1.82 -19.42 -13.71
N TRP A 33 0.96 -19.13 -12.73
CA TRP A 33 -0.43 -18.73 -12.99
C TRP A 33 -0.50 -17.43 -13.78
N ARG A 34 0.27 -16.39 -13.35
CA ARG A 34 0.28 -15.08 -13.99
C ARG A 34 0.72 -15.17 -15.46
N LEU A 35 1.74 -15.94 -15.77
CA LEU A 35 2.27 -16.11 -17.13
C LEU A 35 1.33 -16.85 -18.10
N LYS A 36 0.26 -17.48 -17.60
CA LYS A 36 -0.80 -18.02 -18.49
C LYS A 36 -1.64 -16.90 -19.13
N TYR A 37 -1.80 -15.78 -18.46
CA TYR A 37 -2.77 -14.75 -18.79
C TYR A 37 -2.16 -13.38 -19.08
N PHE A 38 -0.95 -13.13 -18.61
CA PHE A 38 -0.28 -11.82 -18.69
C PHE A 38 1.16 -11.96 -19.18
N PRO A 39 1.69 -10.97 -19.91
CA PRO A 39 3.09 -10.97 -20.34
C PRO A 39 4.04 -10.87 -19.14
N ASP A 40 5.25 -11.45 -19.29
CA ASP A 40 6.33 -11.26 -18.32
C ASP A 40 7.03 -9.92 -18.57
N ASN A 41 6.70 -8.94 -17.76
CA ASN A 41 7.28 -7.58 -17.82
C ASN A 41 8.07 -7.21 -16.56
N ASN A 42 8.35 -8.20 -15.69
CA ASN A 42 9.11 -8.01 -14.46
C ASN A 42 10.39 -8.86 -14.47
N ALA A 43 11.52 -8.18 -14.68
CA ALA A 43 12.84 -8.82 -14.67
C ALA A 43 13.37 -9.17 -13.26
N LEU A 44 12.67 -8.73 -12.19
CA LEU A 44 13.10 -9.01 -10.82
C LEU A 44 12.60 -10.38 -10.35
N SER A 45 13.40 -11.01 -9.48
CA SER A 45 12.96 -12.24 -8.83
C SER A 45 11.83 -11.97 -7.83
N THR A 46 11.07 -12.98 -7.51
CA THR A 46 10.00 -12.95 -6.50
C THR A 46 10.51 -12.44 -5.15
N GLU A 47 11.69 -12.92 -4.73
CA GLU A 47 12.32 -12.53 -3.46
C GLU A 47 12.73 -11.06 -3.48
N ALA A 48 13.24 -10.55 -4.61
CA ALA A 48 13.59 -9.15 -4.77
C ALA A 48 12.35 -8.26 -4.63
N ILE A 49 11.23 -8.63 -5.25
CA ILE A 49 9.95 -7.91 -5.12
C ILE A 49 9.46 -7.94 -3.68
N LEU A 50 9.49 -9.09 -3.00
CA LEU A 50 9.13 -9.21 -1.58
C LEU A 50 9.94 -8.22 -0.73
N VAL A 51 11.26 -8.22 -0.88
CA VAL A 51 12.14 -7.33 -0.10
C VAL A 51 11.87 -5.87 -0.42
N ILE A 52 11.79 -5.50 -1.69
CA ILE A 52 11.57 -4.11 -2.12
C ILE A 52 10.24 -3.58 -1.57
N LEU A 53 9.14 -4.28 -1.80
CA LEU A 53 7.82 -3.81 -1.36
C LEU A 53 7.68 -3.81 0.17
N THR A 54 8.30 -4.77 0.87
CA THR A 54 8.36 -4.75 2.33
C THR A 54 9.13 -3.55 2.85
N VAL A 55 10.33 -3.28 2.31
CA VAL A 55 11.17 -2.13 2.71
C VAL A 55 10.45 -0.82 2.42
N VAL A 56 9.87 -0.66 1.24
CA VAL A 56 9.11 0.55 0.88
C VAL A 56 7.91 0.74 1.82
N GLY A 57 7.18 -0.32 2.12
CA GLY A 57 6.08 -0.28 3.09
C GLY A 57 6.53 0.16 4.48
N LEU A 58 7.63 -0.41 5.00
CA LEU A 58 8.20 -0.02 6.29
C LEU A 58 8.67 1.44 6.28
N VAL A 59 9.30 1.90 5.19
CA VAL A 59 9.73 3.31 5.03
C VAL A 59 8.54 4.25 5.13
N TYR A 60 7.40 3.95 4.50
CA TYR A 60 6.20 4.79 4.61
C TYR A 60 5.57 4.76 5.99
N ILE A 61 5.59 3.61 6.67
CA ILE A 61 5.11 3.49 8.05
C ILE A 61 5.97 4.34 8.98
N LEU A 62 7.30 4.22 8.89
CA LEU A 62 8.24 5.02 9.67
C LEU A 62 8.10 6.51 9.37
N LEU A 63 7.97 6.88 8.10
CA LEU A 63 7.72 8.26 7.70
C LEU A 63 6.46 8.81 8.38
N HIS A 64 5.36 8.09 8.35
CA HIS A 64 4.15 8.54 9.03
C HIS A 64 4.32 8.59 10.55
N ALA A 65 4.98 7.60 11.15
CA ALA A 65 5.24 7.57 12.60
C ALA A 65 6.07 8.77 13.10
N THR A 66 6.98 9.27 12.25
CA THR A 66 7.87 10.42 12.57
C THR A 66 7.24 11.76 12.24
N VAL A 67 6.68 11.91 11.04
CA VAL A 67 6.18 13.21 10.52
C VAL A 67 4.76 13.52 11.00
N ARG A 68 3.90 12.51 11.15
CA ARG A 68 2.52 12.59 11.67
C ARG A 68 1.65 13.68 11.03
N THR A 69 1.77 13.89 9.72
CA THR A 69 0.92 14.82 8.96
C THR A 69 -0.16 14.07 8.19
N ARG A 70 -1.17 14.81 7.69
CA ARG A 70 -2.14 14.25 6.73
C ARG A 70 -1.46 13.73 5.48
N VAL A 71 -0.45 14.43 4.98
CA VAL A 71 0.27 14.04 3.75
C VAL A 71 1.02 12.72 3.96
N SER A 72 1.70 12.53 5.10
CA SER A 72 2.37 11.25 5.39
C SER A 72 1.37 10.09 5.54
N ALA A 73 0.17 10.34 6.08
CA ALA A 73 -0.90 9.33 6.09
C ALA A 73 -1.41 9.01 4.68
N TRP A 74 -1.62 10.03 3.83
CA TRP A 74 -2.07 9.84 2.46
C TRP A 74 -1.08 9.03 1.63
N VAL A 75 0.20 9.30 1.78
CA VAL A 75 1.26 8.57 1.07
C VAL A 75 1.29 7.09 1.49
N ALA A 76 1.20 6.80 2.79
CA ALA A 76 1.11 5.42 3.28
C ALA A 76 -0.16 4.72 2.77
N LEU A 77 -1.31 5.38 2.84
CA LEU A 77 -2.58 4.84 2.34
C LEU A 77 -2.54 4.61 0.82
N LEU A 78 -2.00 5.56 0.04
CA LEU A 78 -1.87 5.41 -1.41
C LEU A 78 -1.05 4.17 -1.78
N PHE A 79 0.08 3.96 -1.10
CA PHE A 79 0.91 2.77 -1.29
C PHE A 79 0.13 1.48 -0.97
N LEU A 80 -0.60 1.44 0.15
CA LEU A 80 -1.40 0.27 0.52
C LEU A 80 -2.60 0.04 -0.41
N MET A 81 -3.23 1.11 -0.90
CA MET A 81 -4.26 0.99 -1.94
C MET A 81 -3.71 0.34 -3.20
N ALA A 82 -2.50 0.71 -3.63
CA ALA A 82 -1.86 0.08 -4.78
C ALA A 82 -1.47 -1.38 -4.49
N THR A 83 -0.70 -1.62 -3.45
CA THR A 83 0.00 -2.91 -3.25
C THR A 83 -0.84 -3.98 -2.58
N GLN A 84 -1.92 -3.62 -1.88
CA GLN A 84 -2.76 -4.58 -1.16
C GLN A 84 -4.22 -4.56 -1.63
N VAL A 85 -4.86 -3.38 -1.70
CA VAL A 85 -6.29 -3.32 -2.04
C VAL A 85 -6.52 -3.66 -3.51
N HIS A 86 -5.79 -3.04 -4.45
CA HIS A 86 -5.93 -3.35 -5.87
C HIS A 86 -5.34 -4.71 -6.23
N ASN A 87 -4.31 -5.16 -5.52
CA ASN A 87 -3.82 -6.53 -5.63
C ASN A 87 -4.91 -7.54 -5.21
N ALA A 88 -5.65 -7.28 -4.12
CA ALA A 88 -6.78 -8.14 -3.75
C ALA A 88 -7.88 -8.16 -4.83
N ILE A 89 -8.20 -6.99 -5.40
CA ILE A 89 -9.16 -6.90 -6.53
C ILE A 89 -8.64 -7.68 -7.75
N PHE A 90 -7.35 -7.63 -8.02
CA PHE A 90 -6.71 -8.39 -9.10
C PHE A 90 -6.87 -9.91 -8.91
N HIS A 91 -6.61 -10.46 -7.72
CA HIS A 91 -6.79 -11.89 -7.44
C HIS A 91 -8.25 -12.33 -7.54
N ILE A 92 -9.17 -11.53 -6.99
CA ILE A 92 -10.62 -11.79 -7.10
C ILE A 92 -11.06 -11.74 -8.56
N GLY A 93 -10.71 -10.65 -9.27
CA GLY A 93 -11.06 -10.45 -10.67
C GLY A 93 -10.47 -11.52 -11.57
N GLY A 94 -9.19 -11.86 -11.40
CA GLY A 94 -8.49 -12.88 -12.17
C GLY A 94 -9.13 -14.25 -11.98
N THR A 95 -9.46 -14.64 -10.74
CA THR A 95 -10.16 -15.89 -10.47
C THR A 95 -11.51 -15.97 -11.18
N LEU A 96 -12.28 -14.88 -11.15
CA LEU A 96 -13.61 -14.84 -11.77
C LEU A 96 -13.54 -14.82 -13.31
N VAL A 97 -12.66 -13.98 -13.88
CA VAL A 97 -12.54 -13.79 -15.32
C VAL A 97 -11.97 -15.03 -16.01
N PHE A 98 -10.94 -15.63 -15.43
CA PHE A 98 -10.28 -16.79 -16.04
C PHE A 98 -10.84 -18.12 -15.56
N SER A 99 -11.80 -18.14 -14.62
CA SER A 99 -12.33 -19.37 -13.99
C SER A 99 -11.19 -20.30 -13.51
N ASP A 100 -10.06 -19.72 -13.07
CA ASP A 100 -8.88 -20.39 -12.56
C ASP A 100 -8.46 -19.75 -11.25
N PHE A 101 -8.23 -20.57 -10.22
CA PHE A 101 -7.87 -20.06 -8.88
C PHE A 101 -6.58 -19.24 -8.94
N SER A 102 -6.68 -17.96 -8.62
CA SER A 102 -5.51 -17.09 -8.53
C SER A 102 -4.79 -17.29 -7.20
N PRO A 103 -3.53 -17.78 -7.19
CA PRO A 103 -2.72 -17.86 -5.97
C PRO A 103 -2.65 -16.50 -5.30
N GLY A 104 -2.87 -16.46 -3.97
CA GLY A 104 -3.01 -15.21 -3.22
C GLY A 104 -4.47 -14.81 -2.93
N LEU A 105 -5.46 -15.42 -3.57
CA LEU A 105 -6.87 -15.08 -3.39
C LEU A 105 -7.34 -15.20 -1.94
N ILE A 106 -6.92 -16.25 -1.23
CA ILE A 106 -7.40 -16.52 0.14
C ILE A 106 -6.96 -15.39 1.06
N THR A 107 -5.67 -15.12 1.09
CA THR A 107 -5.13 -14.05 1.96
C THR A 107 -5.50 -12.66 1.49
N ALA A 108 -5.73 -12.45 0.19
CA ALA A 108 -6.29 -11.21 -0.33
C ALA A 108 -7.65 -10.90 0.32
N ILE A 109 -8.54 -11.90 0.42
CA ILE A 109 -9.86 -11.72 1.02
C ILE A 109 -9.78 -11.67 2.55
N VAL A 110 -9.04 -12.59 3.19
CA VAL A 110 -9.09 -12.73 4.65
C VAL A 110 -8.09 -11.85 5.41
N LEU A 111 -7.08 -11.31 4.74
CA LEU A 111 -6.09 -10.41 5.35
C LEU A 111 -6.08 -9.04 4.71
N TYR A 112 -5.83 -8.89 3.40
CA TYR A 112 -5.69 -7.58 2.79
C TYR A 112 -6.93 -6.71 2.97
N LEU A 113 -8.10 -7.22 2.63
CA LEU A 113 -9.33 -6.42 2.74
C LEU A 113 -9.64 -6.04 4.20
N PRO A 114 -9.64 -6.94 5.21
CA PRO A 114 -9.92 -6.57 6.58
C PRO A 114 -8.86 -5.65 7.20
N VAL A 115 -7.56 -5.91 6.95
CA VAL A 115 -6.46 -5.09 7.47
C VAL A 115 -6.54 -3.67 6.89
N ASN A 116 -6.71 -3.53 5.58
CA ASN A 116 -6.83 -2.21 4.94
C ASN A 116 -8.14 -1.51 5.32
N GLY A 117 -9.23 -2.25 5.55
CA GLY A 117 -10.47 -1.72 6.12
C GLY A 117 -10.26 -1.13 7.52
N LEU A 118 -9.50 -1.81 8.39
CA LEU A 118 -9.12 -1.30 9.70
C LEU A 118 -8.24 -0.03 9.59
N ILE A 119 -7.23 -0.07 8.72
CA ILE A 119 -6.33 1.08 8.47
C ILE A 119 -7.12 2.29 7.98
N ALA A 120 -7.98 2.12 6.98
CA ALA A 120 -8.83 3.18 6.45
C ALA A 120 -9.76 3.76 7.52
N ARG A 121 -10.39 2.89 8.34
CA ARG A 121 -11.25 3.30 9.46
C ARG A 121 -10.46 4.10 10.51
N SER A 122 -9.24 3.69 10.84
CA SER A 122 -8.37 4.41 11.77
C SER A 122 -8.00 5.80 11.24
N ALA A 123 -7.62 5.91 9.97
CA ALA A 123 -7.30 7.18 9.33
C ALA A 123 -8.49 8.15 9.29
N LEU A 124 -9.70 7.64 9.01
CA LEU A 124 -10.94 8.41 9.06
C LEU A 124 -11.26 8.88 10.49
N ALA A 125 -11.13 7.98 11.47
CA ALA A 125 -11.42 8.29 12.88
C ALA A 125 -10.47 9.33 13.48
N GLU A 126 -9.22 9.40 13.00
CA GLU A 126 -8.23 10.42 13.38
C GLU A 126 -8.36 11.72 12.56
N GLY A 127 -9.28 11.79 11.59
CA GLY A 127 -9.46 12.96 10.72
C GLY A 127 -8.28 13.23 9.78
N LEU A 128 -7.44 12.23 9.55
CA LEU A 128 -6.29 12.33 8.63
C LEU A 128 -6.72 12.27 7.16
N VAL A 129 -7.84 11.60 6.89
CA VAL A 129 -8.50 11.55 5.58
C VAL A 129 -9.99 11.77 5.72
N THR A 130 -10.63 12.25 4.66
CA THR A 130 -12.08 12.25 4.49
C THR A 130 -12.51 11.08 3.60
N PRO A 131 -13.79 10.68 3.58
CA PRO A 131 -14.28 9.65 2.68
C PRO A 131 -13.98 9.96 1.20
N ARG A 132 -14.11 11.25 0.79
CA ARG A 132 -13.77 11.68 -0.58
C ARG A 132 -12.29 11.50 -0.89
N GLN A 133 -11.41 11.85 0.04
CA GLN A 133 -9.95 11.66 -0.12
C GLN A 133 -9.58 10.18 -0.17
N LEU A 134 -10.24 9.36 0.65
CA LEU A 134 -10.03 7.90 0.59
C LEU A 134 -10.43 7.32 -0.77
N GLY A 135 -11.53 7.79 -1.36
CA GLY A 135 -11.92 7.44 -2.73
C GLY A 135 -10.89 7.88 -3.77
N LEU A 136 -10.33 9.09 -3.65
CA LEU A 136 -9.26 9.56 -4.54
C LEU A 136 -7.97 8.74 -4.38
N LEU A 137 -7.61 8.36 -3.15
CA LEU A 137 -6.46 7.49 -2.87
C LEU A 137 -6.68 6.09 -3.44
N PHE A 138 -7.91 5.58 -3.38
CA PHE A 138 -8.26 4.32 -4.03
C PHE A 138 -8.07 4.38 -5.55
N ILE A 139 -8.58 5.41 -6.22
CA ILE A 139 -8.39 5.60 -7.67
C ILE A 139 -6.89 5.75 -8.00
N GLY A 140 -6.17 6.59 -7.25
CA GLY A 140 -4.73 6.77 -7.43
C GLY A 140 -3.94 5.49 -7.21
N GLY A 141 -4.31 4.69 -6.20
CA GLY A 141 -3.74 3.37 -5.95
C GLY A 141 -3.96 2.42 -7.12
N GLY A 142 -5.14 2.43 -7.75
CA GLY A 142 -5.43 1.66 -8.95
C GLY A 142 -4.54 2.07 -10.14
N ILE A 143 -4.37 3.36 -10.35
CA ILE A 143 -3.47 3.87 -11.40
C ILE A 143 -2.02 3.38 -11.14
N LEU A 144 -1.55 3.48 -9.90
CA LEU A 144 -0.20 3.02 -9.54
C LEU A 144 -0.04 1.50 -9.65
N PHE A 145 -1.05 0.73 -9.25
CA PHE A 145 -1.06 -0.73 -9.40
C PHE A 145 -0.91 -1.12 -10.87
N TRP A 146 -1.75 -0.59 -11.74
CA TRP A 146 -1.67 -0.90 -13.17
C TRP A 146 -0.41 -0.35 -13.83
N ALA A 147 0.07 0.83 -13.43
CA ALA A 147 1.37 1.32 -13.88
C ALA A 147 2.50 0.36 -13.51
N PHE A 148 2.50 -0.18 -12.29
CA PHE A 148 3.46 -1.19 -11.86
C PHE A 148 3.33 -2.49 -12.67
N GLU A 149 2.10 -2.95 -12.92
CA GLU A 149 1.84 -4.16 -13.70
C GLU A 149 2.33 -4.04 -15.15
N TYR A 150 2.24 -2.85 -15.77
CA TYR A 150 2.67 -2.64 -17.16
C TYR A 150 4.13 -2.21 -17.31
N LEU A 151 4.64 -1.37 -16.40
CA LEU A 151 5.99 -0.77 -16.49
C LEU A 151 6.99 -1.45 -15.55
N GLY A 152 6.50 -2.30 -14.66
CA GLY A 152 7.34 -2.99 -13.67
C GLY A 152 7.86 -2.07 -12.57
N PRO A 153 8.91 -2.50 -11.85
CA PRO A 153 9.42 -1.82 -10.65
C PRO A 153 9.98 -0.42 -10.88
N VAL A 154 10.22 0.00 -12.12
CA VAL A 154 10.68 1.36 -12.44
C VAL A 154 9.73 2.44 -11.92
N VAL A 155 8.44 2.13 -11.79
CA VAL A 155 7.44 3.03 -11.20
C VAL A 155 7.82 3.44 -9.78
N LEU A 156 8.42 2.54 -9.00
CA LEU A 156 8.85 2.83 -7.63
C LEU A 156 10.01 3.83 -7.58
N LEU A 157 10.89 3.84 -8.58
CA LEU A 157 12.03 4.77 -8.64
C LEU A 157 11.58 6.23 -8.73
N VAL A 158 10.40 6.48 -9.26
CA VAL A 158 9.83 7.83 -9.38
C VAL A 158 8.87 8.12 -8.23
N THR A 159 7.96 7.21 -7.96
CA THR A 159 6.86 7.45 -7.02
C THR A 159 7.32 7.49 -5.56
N VAL A 160 8.27 6.63 -5.17
CA VAL A 160 8.76 6.59 -3.78
C VAL A 160 9.50 7.87 -3.40
N PRO A 161 10.52 8.34 -4.16
CA PRO A 161 11.21 9.59 -3.83
C PRO A 161 10.28 10.81 -3.86
N ALA A 162 9.39 10.90 -4.85
CA ALA A 162 8.49 12.03 -5.00
C ALA A 162 7.50 12.15 -3.82
N THR A 163 6.85 11.05 -3.46
CA THR A 163 5.89 11.01 -2.35
C THR A 163 6.57 11.21 -1.00
N TRP A 164 7.78 10.68 -0.84
CA TRP A 164 8.58 10.86 0.37
C TRP A 164 9.02 12.31 0.56
N ALA A 165 9.55 12.93 -0.51
CA ALA A 165 9.91 14.35 -0.49
C ALA A 165 8.71 15.25 -0.17
N TRP A 166 7.54 14.96 -0.75
CA TRP A 166 6.30 15.68 -0.45
C TRP A 166 5.89 15.56 1.03
N ALA A 167 5.93 14.35 1.58
CA ALA A 167 5.58 14.12 2.98
C ALA A 167 6.55 14.84 3.95
N LEU A 168 7.86 14.80 3.69
CA LEU A 168 8.86 15.52 4.49
C LEU A 168 8.67 17.05 4.40
N ALA A 169 8.42 17.58 3.21
CA ALA A 169 8.16 19.02 3.03
C ALA A 169 6.92 19.48 3.81
N SER A 170 5.88 18.64 3.85
CA SER A 170 4.67 18.92 4.65
C SER A 170 4.94 18.96 6.15
N GLY A 171 5.84 18.12 6.64
CA GLY A 171 6.27 18.10 8.03
C GLY A 171 7.02 19.38 8.44
N ARG A 172 7.96 19.82 7.60
CA ARG A 172 8.76 21.04 7.85
C ARG A 172 7.91 22.30 7.95
N ARG A 173 6.93 22.46 7.05
CA ARG A 173 6.00 23.62 7.09
C ARG A 173 5.23 23.69 8.40
N ARG A 174 4.71 22.56 8.88
CA ARG A 174 3.99 22.49 10.16
C ARG A 174 4.86 22.91 11.35
N THR A 175 6.14 22.53 11.36
CA THR A 175 7.07 22.90 12.43
C THR A 175 7.36 24.40 12.41
N GLN A 176 7.51 25.02 11.23
CA GLN A 176 7.70 26.46 11.08
C GLN A 176 6.49 27.25 11.59
N GLU A 177 5.27 26.89 11.14
CA GLU A 177 4.02 27.54 11.60
C GLU A 177 3.87 27.47 13.12
N ASN A 178 4.18 26.32 13.75
CA ASN A 178 4.10 26.18 15.20
C ASN A 178 5.13 27.07 15.93
N ASN A 179 6.34 27.23 15.39
CA ASN A 179 7.37 28.08 15.97
C ASN A 179 7.00 29.57 15.88
N GLU A 180 6.41 30.00 14.78
CA GLU A 180 5.95 31.40 14.61
C GLU A 180 4.85 31.77 15.59
N VAL A 181 3.88 30.84 15.82
CA VAL A 181 2.79 31.04 16.79
C VAL A 181 3.31 31.07 18.23
N THR A 182 4.40 30.37 18.55
CA THR A 182 4.95 30.34 19.93
C THR A 182 5.78 31.57 20.24
N HIS A 183 6.24 32.31 19.24
CA HIS A 183 7.09 33.51 19.39
C HIS A 183 6.31 34.83 19.15
N ALA A 184 5.02 34.77 18.82
CA ALA A 184 4.11 35.92 18.67
C ALA A 184 3.25 36.09 19.93
#